data_aef8ce535d395b3b3707dddf241155e0
#
_entry.id   aef8ce535d395b3b3707dddf241155e0
#
_cell.length_a   1.000
_cell.length_b   1.000
_cell.length_c   1.000
_cell.angle_alpha   90.00
_cell.angle_beta   90.00
_cell.angle_gamma   90.00
#
_symmetry.space_group_name_H-M   'P 1'
#
loop_
_entity.id
_entity.type
_entity.pdbx_description
1 polymer ?
#
loop_
_entity_poly.entity_id
_entity_poly.type
_entity_poly.pdbx_seq_one_letter_code
_entity_poly.pdbx_strand_id
1 'polypeptide(L)'
;MSKKDHRKNFAHSNHEKTTEGDIVRYQNSQRLKKKFYEDELNKVQAELVKMQYWVKATGYRIVILFEGRDAAGKGGAIKRLTEPMNPRGCRVVALGTPSDQQKTQWYFQRYVEHLPSAGEIVIFDRSWYNRAGVEKVMGFATEKQVEQFYVDCPRFEQMLTEDGILLLKYWFSINDEEQEKRFQERIENEQRRWKLSPMDI
;
A
#
# COMPACT_ATOMS: atom_id res chain seq x y z
N MET A 1 45.10 26.08 -12.22
CA MET A 1 45.00 24.61 -12.52
C MET A 1 43.55 24.20 -12.37
N SER A 2 42.95 23.89 -13.49
CA SER A 2 41.50 23.67 -13.69
C SER A 2 41.09 22.29 -13.21
N LYS A 3 40.03 22.19 -12.40
CA LYS A 3 39.31 20.91 -12.15
C LYS A 3 38.10 20.89 -13.10
N LYS A 4 38.21 20.02 -14.11
CA LYS A 4 37.16 19.76 -15.09
C LYS A 4 36.04 18.94 -14.44
N ASP A 5 34.81 19.45 -14.62
CA ASP A 5 33.53 18.76 -14.46
C ASP A 5 33.46 17.46 -15.26
N HIS A 6 33.01 16.40 -14.59
CA HIS A 6 32.51 15.18 -15.21
C HIS A 6 31.08 14.93 -14.74
N ARG A 7 30.14 15.71 -15.30
CA ARG A 7 28.73 15.30 -15.33
C ARG A 7 28.54 14.38 -16.54
N LYS A 8 28.50 13.09 -16.33
CA LYS A 8 28.06 12.13 -17.34
C LYS A 8 26.55 12.04 -17.31
N ASN A 9 25.94 12.44 -18.42
CA ASN A 9 24.55 12.23 -18.77
C ASN A 9 24.21 10.72 -18.75
N PHE A 10 23.30 10.31 -17.88
CA PHE A 10 22.62 9.03 -17.98
C PHE A 10 21.26 9.25 -18.66
N ALA A 11 21.28 9.35 -19.98
CA ALA A 11 20.12 9.11 -20.80
C ALA A 11 20.16 7.65 -21.21
N HIS A 12 19.52 6.77 -20.45
CA HIS A 12 19.24 5.42 -20.91
C HIS A 12 17.87 5.39 -21.55
N SER A 13 17.83 5.56 -22.86
CA SER A 13 16.71 5.11 -23.69
C SER A 13 16.82 3.59 -23.83
N ASN A 14 16.28 2.85 -22.88
CA ASN A 14 16.06 1.41 -23.09
C ASN A 14 14.83 1.25 -23.97
N HIS A 15 15.03 1.26 -25.29
CA HIS A 15 14.15 0.56 -26.22
C HIS A 15 14.46 -0.93 -26.08
N GLU A 16 13.89 -1.58 -25.06
CA GLU A 16 13.85 -3.02 -25.00
C GLU A 16 13.07 -3.52 -26.21
N LYS A 17 13.75 -4.28 -27.07
CA LYS A 17 13.11 -4.98 -28.20
C LYS A 17 12.12 -5.96 -27.61
N THR A 18 10.83 -5.74 -27.83
CA THR A 18 9.76 -6.66 -27.44
C THR A 18 10.06 -8.03 -28.03
N THR A 19 10.26 -9.03 -27.18
CA THR A 19 10.51 -10.41 -27.62
C THR A 19 9.20 -11.08 -28.01
N GLU A 20 9.27 -12.16 -28.81
CA GLU A 20 8.10 -12.95 -29.22
C GLU A 20 7.29 -13.46 -27.98
N GLY A 21 7.97 -13.72 -26.87
CA GLY A 21 7.39 -14.05 -25.58
C GLY A 21 6.59 -12.91 -24.95
N ASP A 22 6.97 -11.65 -25.18
CA ASP A 22 6.26 -10.47 -24.65
C ASP A 22 4.95 -10.23 -25.39
N ILE A 23 4.89 -10.51 -26.69
CA ILE A 23 3.65 -10.41 -27.50
C ILE A 23 2.57 -11.36 -26.99
N VAL A 24 2.95 -12.50 -26.42
CA VAL A 24 2.02 -13.46 -25.83
C VAL A 24 1.44 -12.96 -24.51
N ARG A 25 2.16 -12.11 -23.77
CA ARG A 25 1.78 -11.60 -22.43
C ARG A 25 0.85 -10.40 -22.48
N TYR A 26 1.02 -9.51 -23.47
CA TYR A 26 0.32 -8.22 -23.49
C TYR A 26 -0.75 -8.18 -24.58
N GLN A 27 -1.81 -7.41 -24.32
CA GLN A 27 -2.78 -6.97 -25.32
C GLN A 27 -2.30 -5.65 -25.95
N ASN A 28 -2.96 -5.21 -27.05
CA ASN A 28 -2.65 -3.97 -27.77
C ASN A 28 -2.67 -2.69 -26.91
N SER A 29 -3.19 -2.76 -25.68
CA SER A 29 -3.27 -1.66 -24.69
C SER A 29 -2.20 -1.75 -23.60
N GLN A 30 -1.12 -2.51 -23.78
CA GLN A 30 -0.11 -2.81 -22.74
C GLN A 30 -0.68 -3.49 -21.47
N ARG A 31 -1.90 -4.00 -21.53
CA ARG A 31 -2.50 -4.78 -20.46
C ARG A 31 -2.16 -6.25 -20.64
N LEU A 32 -1.87 -6.94 -19.55
CA LEU A 32 -1.69 -8.39 -19.57
C LEU A 32 -2.94 -9.08 -20.07
N LYS A 33 -2.79 -10.11 -20.91
CA LYS A 33 -3.90 -10.97 -21.29
C LYS A 33 -4.50 -11.61 -20.06
N LYS A 34 -5.84 -11.64 -19.98
CA LYS A 34 -6.56 -12.09 -18.78
C LYS A 34 -6.11 -13.48 -18.33
N LYS A 35 -6.03 -14.44 -19.23
CA LYS A 35 -5.60 -15.81 -18.90
C LYS A 35 -4.18 -15.84 -18.34
N PHE A 36 -3.24 -15.14 -18.99
CA PHE A 36 -1.87 -15.05 -18.50
C PHE A 36 -1.79 -14.44 -17.11
N TYR A 37 -2.54 -13.34 -16.88
CA TYR A 37 -2.61 -12.71 -15.56
C TYR A 37 -3.16 -13.66 -14.48
N GLU A 38 -4.24 -14.40 -14.79
CA GLU A 38 -4.85 -15.36 -13.86
C GLU A 38 -3.90 -16.53 -13.54
N ASP A 39 -3.20 -17.05 -14.53
CA ASP A 39 -2.22 -18.13 -14.34
C ASP A 39 -1.05 -17.69 -13.45
N GLU A 40 -0.50 -16.49 -13.65
CA GLU A 40 0.57 -15.95 -12.83
C GLU A 40 0.07 -15.58 -11.42
N LEU A 41 -1.14 -15.02 -11.31
CA LEU A 41 -1.75 -14.72 -10.01
C LEU A 41 -1.92 -15.98 -9.18
N ASN A 42 -2.40 -17.07 -9.77
CA ASN A 42 -2.57 -18.35 -9.08
C ASN A 42 -1.24 -18.90 -8.52
N LYS A 43 -0.13 -18.75 -9.28
CA LYS A 43 1.20 -19.15 -8.80
C LYS A 43 1.62 -18.33 -7.58
N VAL A 44 1.47 -17.00 -7.65
CA VAL A 44 1.79 -16.11 -6.53
C VAL A 44 0.90 -16.40 -5.32
N GLN A 45 -0.39 -16.65 -5.53
CA GLN A 45 -1.33 -16.97 -4.46
C GLN A 45 -0.98 -18.30 -3.78
N ALA A 46 -0.48 -19.30 -4.51
CA ALA A 46 0.02 -20.53 -3.91
C ALA A 46 1.24 -20.28 -2.99
N GLU A 47 2.15 -19.39 -3.38
CA GLU A 47 3.29 -19.00 -2.54
C GLU A 47 2.85 -18.20 -1.30
N LEU A 48 1.81 -17.35 -1.42
CA LEU A 48 1.25 -16.64 -0.26
C LEU A 48 0.66 -17.61 0.79
N VAL A 49 0.02 -18.68 0.35
CA VAL A 49 -0.48 -19.73 1.27
C VAL A 49 0.69 -20.41 1.99
N LYS A 50 1.75 -20.78 1.25
CA LYS A 50 2.96 -21.38 1.86
C LYS A 50 3.61 -20.42 2.86
N MET A 51 3.72 -19.15 2.50
CA MET A 51 4.23 -18.10 3.39
C MET A 51 3.40 -18.01 4.68
N GLN A 52 2.07 -18.04 4.59
CA GLN A 52 1.21 -17.99 5.78
C GLN A 52 1.40 -19.23 6.69
N TYR A 53 1.56 -20.41 6.13
CA TYR A 53 1.90 -21.61 6.93
C TYR A 53 3.24 -21.44 7.63
N TRP A 54 4.24 -20.91 6.93
CA TRP A 54 5.55 -20.64 7.50
C TRP A 54 5.47 -19.59 8.62
N VAL A 55 4.77 -18.48 8.40
CA VAL A 55 4.55 -17.43 9.42
C VAL A 55 3.93 -18.04 10.68
N LYS A 56 2.90 -18.86 10.51
CA LYS A 56 2.23 -19.53 11.64
C LYS A 56 3.16 -20.50 12.37
N ALA A 57 3.94 -21.29 11.64
CA ALA A 57 4.82 -22.30 12.22
C ALA A 57 6.02 -21.70 12.97
N THR A 58 6.54 -20.56 12.48
CA THR A 58 7.71 -19.89 13.06
C THR A 58 7.36 -18.83 14.10
N GLY A 59 6.08 -18.44 14.21
CA GLY A 59 5.67 -17.35 15.09
C GLY A 59 6.05 -15.96 14.58
N TYR A 60 6.46 -15.82 13.30
CA TYR A 60 6.78 -14.51 12.73
C TYR A 60 5.58 -13.57 12.81
N ARG A 61 5.87 -12.27 12.94
CA ARG A 61 4.86 -11.20 12.97
C ARG A 61 5.09 -10.28 11.78
N ILE A 62 4.08 -10.12 10.94
CA ILE A 62 4.20 -9.32 9.72
C ILE A 62 3.18 -8.19 9.74
N VAL A 63 3.65 -6.98 9.49
CA VAL A 63 2.82 -5.79 9.24
C VAL A 63 3.07 -5.32 7.82
N ILE A 64 2.00 -5.15 7.05
CA ILE A 64 2.04 -4.66 5.67
C ILE A 64 1.23 -3.37 5.58
N LEU A 65 1.85 -2.28 5.15
CA LEU A 65 1.20 -1.00 4.94
C LEU A 65 0.93 -0.79 3.44
N PHE A 66 -0.33 -0.51 3.11
CA PHE A 66 -0.74 -0.11 1.77
C PHE A 66 -1.08 1.37 1.76
N GLU A 67 -0.20 2.17 1.17
CA GLU A 67 -0.29 3.62 1.07
C GLU A 67 -0.32 4.08 -0.38
N GLY A 68 -0.59 5.36 -0.60
CA GLY A 68 -0.54 5.98 -1.92
C GLY A 68 -1.84 6.65 -2.35
N ARG A 69 -1.85 7.11 -3.60
CA ARG A 69 -2.93 7.93 -4.17
C ARG A 69 -4.29 7.22 -4.13
N ASP A 70 -5.35 8.01 -4.07
CA ASP A 70 -6.70 7.47 -4.25
C ASP A 70 -6.86 6.89 -5.65
N ALA A 71 -7.75 5.91 -5.75
CA ALA A 71 -7.98 5.13 -6.96
C ALA A 71 -6.75 4.37 -7.52
N ALA A 72 -5.57 4.40 -6.85
CA ALA A 72 -4.35 3.73 -7.31
C ALA A 72 -4.41 2.19 -7.30
N GLY A 73 -5.47 1.59 -6.70
CA GLY A 73 -5.66 0.14 -6.75
C GLY A 73 -5.34 -0.61 -5.47
N LYS A 74 -5.05 0.10 -4.35
CA LYS A 74 -4.74 -0.50 -3.04
C LYS A 74 -5.71 -1.63 -2.64
N GLY A 75 -7.01 -1.33 -2.57
CA GLY A 75 -8.01 -2.33 -2.16
C GLY A 75 -8.11 -3.53 -3.11
N GLY A 76 -7.81 -3.34 -4.40
CA GLY A 76 -7.72 -4.45 -5.37
C GLY A 76 -6.52 -5.36 -5.12
N ALA A 77 -5.38 -4.78 -4.77
CA ALA A 77 -4.17 -5.53 -4.41
C ALA A 77 -4.36 -6.27 -3.07
N ILE A 78 -4.89 -5.58 -2.05
CA ILE A 78 -5.19 -6.19 -0.73
C ILE A 78 -6.14 -7.39 -0.91
N LYS A 79 -7.20 -7.23 -1.70
CA LYS A 79 -8.14 -8.34 -1.97
C LYS A 79 -7.42 -9.55 -2.55
N ARG A 80 -6.60 -9.38 -3.57
CA ARG A 80 -5.87 -10.48 -4.23
C ARG A 80 -4.83 -11.12 -3.33
N LEU A 81 -4.21 -10.33 -2.46
CA LEU A 81 -3.26 -10.81 -1.46
C LEU A 81 -3.96 -11.70 -0.41
N THR A 82 -5.13 -11.26 0.08
CA THR A 82 -5.83 -11.91 1.19
C THR A 82 -6.76 -13.05 0.76
N GLU A 83 -7.21 -13.06 -0.49
CA GLU A 83 -8.16 -14.04 -1.03
C GLU A 83 -7.77 -15.50 -0.79
N PRO A 84 -6.49 -15.91 -0.96
CA PRO A 84 -6.06 -17.29 -0.71
C PRO A 84 -5.71 -17.56 0.76
N MET A 85 -5.63 -16.52 1.61
CA MET A 85 -5.14 -16.65 2.98
C MET A 85 -6.25 -17.02 3.95
N ASN A 86 -5.88 -17.79 4.99
CA ASN A 86 -6.78 -18.05 6.10
C ASN A 86 -7.00 -16.79 6.94
N PRO A 87 -8.25 -16.30 7.07
CA PRO A 87 -8.54 -15.04 7.78
C PRO A 87 -8.25 -15.08 9.29
N ARG A 88 -8.06 -16.30 9.88
CA ARG A 88 -7.64 -16.41 11.28
C ARG A 88 -6.18 -16.00 11.52
N GLY A 89 -5.34 -16.03 10.48
CA GLY A 89 -3.93 -15.66 10.58
C GLY A 89 -3.53 -14.45 9.72
N CYS A 90 -4.50 -13.88 9.01
CA CYS A 90 -4.30 -12.68 8.21
C CYS A 90 -5.53 -11.79 8.32
N ARG A 91 -5.36 -10.54 8.76
CA ARG A 91 -6.47 -9.59 8.86
C ARG A 91 -6.13 -8.25 8.19
N VAL A 92 -7.16 -7.62 7.64
CA VAL A 92 -7.08 -6.27 7.07
C VAL A 92 -7.63 -5.28 8.09
N VAL A 93 -6.89 -4.23 8.35
CA VAL A 93 -7.25 -3.11 9.21
C VAL A 93 -7.42 -1.87 8.35
N ALA A 94 -8.63 -1.34 8.33
CA ALA A 94 -8.97 -0.08 7.66
C ALA A 94 -9.65 0.83 8.68
N LEU A 95 -8.87 1.72 9.31
CA LEU A 95 -9.38 2.59 10.36
C LEU A 95 -10.11 3.78 9.75
N GLY A 96 -11.31 4.03 10.24
CA GLY A 96 -12.08 5.24 9.93
C GLY A 96 -11.53 6.49 10.60
N THR A 97 -12.31 7.57 10.55
CA THR A 97 -12.00 8.83 11.26
C THR A 97 -11.83 8.56 12.76
N PRO A 98 -10.82 9.15 13.43
CA PRO A 98 -10.63 9.00 14.87
C PRO A 98 -11.83 9.48 15.66
N SER A 99 -12.24 8.72 16.69
CA SER A 99 -13.23 9.19 17.67
C SER A 99 -12.69 10.38 18.47
N ASP A 100 -13.55 11.12 19.18
CA ASP A 100 -13.10 12.25 20.00
C ASP A 100 -12.14 11.80 21.10
N GLN A 101 -12.34 10.62 21.67
CA GLN A 101 -11.40 10.03 22.60
C GLN A 101 -10.04 9.75 21.94
N GLN A 102 -10.03 9.14 20.75
CA GLN A 102 -8.81 8.83 20.00
C GLN A 102 -8.02 10.08 19.60
N LYS A 103 -8.69 11.21 19.36
CA LYS A 103 -8.04 12.50 19.05
C LYS A 103 -7.20 13.03 20.22
N THR A 104 -7.51 12.64 21.46
CA THR A 104 -6.78 13.05 22.68
C THR A 104 -5.68 12.08 23.10
N GLN A 105 -5.63 10.91 22.48
CA GLN A 105 -4.64 9.87 22.75
C GLN A 105 -3.34 10.11 22.00
N TRP A 106 -2.30 9.39 22.39
CA TRP A 106 -1.09 9.29 21.59
C TRP A 106 -1.41 8.78 20.18
N TYR A 107 -0.90 9.47 19.16
CA TYR A 107 -1.34 9.25 17.78
C TYR A 107 -1.29 7.79 17.32
N PHE A 108 -0.22 7.07 17.67
CA PHE A 108 -0.05 5.69 17.24
C PHE A 108 -0.90 4.69 18.03
N GLN A 109 -1.49 5.08 19.15
CA GLN A 109 -2.22 4.17 20.04
C GLN A 109 -3.33 3.40 19.32
N ARG A 110 -4.08 4.06 18.45
CA ARG A 110 -5.16 3.43 17.66
C ARG A 110 -4.66 2.40 16.63
N TYR A 111 -3.36 2.40 16.30
CA TYR A 111 -2.73 1.42 15.41
C TYR A 111 -2.08 0.29 16.19
N VAL A 112 -1.53 0.59 17.36
CA VAL A 112 -0.84 -0.37 18.23
C VAL A 112 -1.76 -1.53 18.63
N GLU A 113 -3.03 -1.27 18.93
CA GLU A 113 -4.01 -2.30 19.30
C GLU A 113 -4.26 -3.33 18.20
N HIS A 114 -3.88 -3.03 16.97
CA HIS A 114 -4.04 -3.90 15.80
C HIS A 114 -2.75 -4.61 15.37
N LEU A 115 -1.64 -4.41 16.08
CA LEU A 115 -0.38 -5.08 15.73
C LEU A 115 -0.50 -6.62 15.87
N PRO A 116 0.29 -7.38 15.09
CA PRO A 116 0.18 -8.83 15.05
C PRO A 116 0.71 -9.50 16.32
N SER A 117 0.04 -10.54 16.74
CA SER A 117 0.58 -11.56 17.64
C SER A 117 1.46 -12.55 16.85
N ALA A 118 2.17 -13.44 17.57
CA ALA A 118 3.00 -14.46 16.94
C ALA A 118 2.20 -15.31 15.93
N GLY A 119 2.72 -15.42 14.70
CA GLY A 119 2.08 -16.18 13.63
C GLY A 119 1.00 -15.43 12.85
N GLU A 120 0.88 -14.12 13.05
CA GLU A 120 -0.12 -13.30 12.38
C GLU A 120 0.46 -12.34 11.33
N ILE A 121 -0.35 -12.07 10.31
CA ILE A 121 -0.12 -11.06 9.28
C ILE A 121 -1.20 -9.99 9.42
N VAL A 122 -0.81 -8.74 9.58
CA VAL A 122 -1.73 -7.60 9.61
C VAL A 122 -1.46 -6.68 8.43
N ILE A 123 -2.51 -6.37 7.69
CA ILE A 123 -2.47 -5.50 6.52
C ILE A 123 -3.24 -4.24 6.85
N PHE A 124 -2.57 -3.08 6.80
CA PHE A 124 -3.24 -1.80 6.93
C PHE A 124 -3.59 -1.23 5.55
N ASP A 125 -4.89 -1.03 5.29
CA ASP A 125 -5.37 -0.22 4.17
C ASP A 125 -5.42 1.23 4.63
N ARG A 126 -4.38 1.99 4.32
CA ARG A 126 -3.94 3.23 4.95
C ARG A 126 -3.50 3.00 6.40
N SER A 127 -2.53 3.76 6.85
CA SER A 127 -1.91 3.56 8.15
C SER A 127 -1.70 4.88 8.90
N TRP A 128 -0.75 4.88 9.81
CA TRP A 128 -0.30 6.10 10.51
C TRP A 128 0.25 7.18 9.56
N TYR A 129 0.58 6.85 8.32
CA TYR A 129 0.96 7.84 7.31
C TYR A 129 -0.18 8.77 6.92
N ASN A 130 -1.44 8.50 7.32
CA ASN A 130 -2.56 9.44 7.21
C ASN A 130 -2.22 10.81 7.80
N ARG A 131 -1.42 10.90 8.88
CA ARG A 131 -0.99 12.16 9.50
C ARG A 131 -0.22 13.04 8.53
N ALA A 132 0.72 12.47 7.76
CA ALA A 132 1.50 13.21 6.77
C ALA A 132 0.78 13.36 5.41
N GLY A 133 -0.26 12.57 5.17
CA GLY A 133 -1.08 12.57 3.96
C GLY A 133 -2.40 13.30 4.14
N VAL A 134 -3.49 12.54 4.19
CA VAL A 134 -4.85 13.09 4.19
C VAL A 134 -5.13 14.05 5.35
N GLU A 135 -4.63 13.76 6.56
CA GLU A 135 -4.89 14.64 7.71
C GLU A 135 -4.22 16.01 7.56
N LYS A 136 -3.01 16.06 6.98
CA LYS A 136 -2.31 17.31 6.67
C LYS A 136 -3.05 18.07 5.56
N VAL A 137 -3.36 17.41 4.47
CA VAL A 137 -3.99 18.05 3.30
C VAL A 137 -5.37 18.61 3.64
N MET A 138 -6.13 17.88 4.46
CA MET A 138 -7.49 18.25 4.87
C MET A 138 -7.52 19.21 6.07
N GLY A 139 -6.38 19.59 6.63
CA GLY A 139 -6.32 20.44 7.82
C GLY A 139 -6.85 19.77 9.10
N PHE A 140 -6.92 18.42 9.13
CA PHE A 140 -7.34 17.69 10.34
C PHE A 140 -6.23 17.57 11.37
N ALA A 141 -4.97 17.78 10.95
CA ALA A 141 -3.81 17.86 11.82
C ALA A 141 -3.19 19.25 11.74
N THR A 142 -2.78 19.79 12.88
CA THR A 142 -2.02 21.04 12.95
C THR A 142 -0.59 20.82 12.41
N GLU A 143 0.07 21.87 11.95
CA GLU A 143 1.47 21.81 11.50
C GLU A 143 2.38 21.17 12.56
N LYS A 144 2.22 21.58 13.82
CA LYS A 144 2.97 21.02 14.96
C LYS A 144 2.77 19.50 15.09
N GLN A 145 1.55 19.01 14.88
CA GLN A 145 1.28 17.58 14.94
C GLN A 145 1.92 16.82 13.77
N VAL A 146 1.98 17.44 12.59
CA VAL A 146 2.63 16.86 11.42
C VAL A 146 4.16 16.84 11.59
N GLU A 147 4.75 17.93 12.08
CA GLU A 147 6.19 17.99 12.39
C GLU A 147 6.58 16.95 13.43
N GLN A 148 5.80 16.83 14.52
CA GLN A 148 6.02 15.81 15.54
C GLN A 148 5.92 14.39 14.94
N PHE A 149 4.96 14.16 14.05
CA PHE A 149 4.82 12.87 13.37
C PHE A 149 6.08 12.50 12.56
N TYR A 150 6.71 13.45 11.87
CA TYR A 150 7.94 13.17 11.11
C TYR A 150 9.10 12.74 12.01
N VAL A 151 9.12 13.19 13.26
CA VAL A 151 10.11 12.78 14.24
C VAL A 151 9.76 11.42 14.87
N ASP A 152 8.48 11.20 15.18
CA ASP A 152 8.04 10.04 15.95
C ASP A 152 7.85 8.80 15.07
N CYS A 153 7.43 8.97 13.80
CA CYS A 153 7.13 7.85 12.93
C CYS A 153 8.36 6.93 12.69
N PRO A 154 9.55 7.44 12.35
CA PRO A 154 10.73 6.59 12.21
C PRO A 154 11.09 5.86 13.50
N ARG A 155 10.95 6.50 14.66
CA ARG A 155 11.20 5.90 15.98
C ARG A 155 10.22 4.78 16.29
N PHE A 156 8.94 5.02 16.02
CA PHE A 156 7.89 4.01 16.17
C PHE A 156 8.15 2.79 15.30
N GLU A 157 8.45 3.00 14.02
CA GLU A 157 8.75 1.90 13.08
C GLU A 157 10.03 1.15 13.47
N GLN A 158 11.04 1.87 13.98
CA GLN A 158 12.26 1.26 14.49
C GLN A 158 11.95 0.34 15.67
N MET A 159 11.15 0.81 16.64
CA MET A 159 10.73 -0.02 17.79
C MET A 159 10.02 -1.29 17.34
N LEU A 160 9.13 -1.21 16.33
CA LEU A 160 8.44 -2.40 15.79
C LEU A 160 9.42 -3.40 15.17
N THR A 161 10.39 -2.92 14.41
CA THR A 161 11.37 -3.78 13.73
C THR A 161 12.39 -4.36 14.70
N GLU A 162 12.81 -3.62 15.72
CA GLU A 162 13.69 -4.10 16.78
C GLU A 162 13.01 -5.15 17.67
N ASP A 163 11.68 -5.05 17.84
CA ASP A 163 10.88 -6.08 18.51
C ASP A 163 10.62 -7.32 17.62
N GLY A 164 11.17 -7.36 16.41
CA GLY A 164 11.10 -8.49 15.49
C GLY A 164 9.86 -8.54 14.61
N ILE A 165 9.13 -7.44 14.45
CA ILE A 165 8.05 -7.32 13.48
C ILE A 165 8.66 -7.03 12.10
N LEU A 166 8.35 -7.85 11.11
CA LEU A 166 8.67 -7.56 9.71
C LEU A 166 7.68 -6.51 9.19
N LEU A 167 8.17 -5.29 9.00
CA LEU A 167 7.39 -4.17 8.47
C LEU A 167 7.63 -3.99 6.97
N LEU A 168 6.60 -4.19 6.16
CA LEU A 168 6.61 -3.97 4.71
C LEU A 168 5.74 -2.78 4.35
N LYS A 169 6.25 -1.87 3.52
CA LYS A 169 5.55 -0.66 3.10
C LYS A 169 5.44 -0.60 1.59
N TYR A 170 4.22 -0.50 1.06
CA TYR A 170 3.93 -0.40 -0.36
C TYR A 170 3.25 0.93 -0.66
N TRP A 171 3.85 1.70 -1.55
CA TRP A 171 3.29 2.94 -2.07
C TRP A 171 2.71 2.73 -3.46
N PHE A 172 1.40 2.95 -3.61
CA PHE A 172 0.69 2.86 -4.88
C PHE A 172 0.54 4.24 -5.50
N SER A 173 1.00 4.39 -6.73
CA SER A 173 0.88 5.62 -7.50
C SER A 173 0.24 5.35 -8.85
N ILE A 174 -0.47 6.34 -9.35
CA ILE A 174 -0.99 6.42 -10.72
C ILE A 174 -0.84 7.86 -11.21
N ASN A 175 -0.87 8.08 -12.53
CA ASN A 175 -0.91 9.43 -13.10
C ASN A 175 -2.29 10.07 -12.90
N ASP A 176 -2.37 11.37 -13.10
CA ASP A 176 -3.59 12.15 -12.88
C ASP A 176 -4.71 11.75 -13.84
N GLU A 177 -4.38 11.47 -15.10
CA GLU A 177 -5.33 11.06 -16.13
C GLU A 177 -6.03 9.73 -15.78
N GLU A 178 -5.28 8.73 -15.34
CA GLU A 178 -5.85 7.44 -14.93
C GLU A 178 -6.64 7.57 -13.62
N GLN A 179 -6.22 8.47 -12.69
CA GLN A 179 -6.95 8.74 -11.47
C GLN A 179 -8.32 9.35 -11.77
N GLU A 180 -8.36 10.39 -12.58
CA GLU A 180 -9.59 11.05 -13.03
C GLU A 180 -10.53 10.06 -13.69
N LYS A 181 -10.05 9.28 -14.64
CA LYS A 181 -10.84 8.23 -15.28
C LYS A 181 -11.46 7.26 -14.27
N ARG A 182 -10.70 6.82 -13.27
CA ARG A 182 -11.19 5.91 -12.24
C ARG A 182 -12.21 6.56 -11.31
N PHE A 183 -12.12 7.86 -11.08
CA PHE A 183 -13.14 8.61 -10.34
C PHE A 183 -14.44 8.68 -11.14
N GLN A 184 -14.39 8.98 -12.44
CA GLN A 184 -15.56 8.95 -13.31
C GLN A 184 -16.22 7.57 -13.33
N GLU A 185 -15.44 6.48 -13.48
CA GLU A 185 -15.96 5.12 -13.40
C GLU A 185 -16.64 4.80 -12.04
N ARG A 186 -16.23 5.45 -10.95
CA ARG A 186 -16.88 5.30 -9.64
C ARG A 186 -18.21 6.07 -9.56
N ILE A 187 -18.27 7.26 -10.14
CA ILE A 187 -19.49 8.07 -10.21
C ILE A 187 -20.59 7.30 -10.96
N GLU A 188 -20.24 6.70 -12.07
CA GLU A 188 -21.17 5.94 -12.92
C GLU A 188 -21.60 4.60 -12.32
N ASN A 189 -20.81 4.01 -11.42
CA ASN A 189 -21.08 2.70 -10.84
C ASN A 189 -21.66 2.82 -9.43
N GLU A 190 -22.96 2.55 -9.28
CA GLU A 190 -23.68 2.63 -8.01
C GLU A 190 -23.04 1.78 -6.89
N GLN A 191 -22.49 0.60 -7.24
CA GLN A 191 -21.81 -0.28 -6.28
C GLN A 191 -20.45 0.25 -5.80
N ARG A 192 -19.90 1.27 -6.48
CA ARG A 192 -18.59 1.86 -6.16
C ARG A 192 -18.67 3.30 -5.71
N ARG A 193 -19.85 3.95 -5.85
CA ARG A 193 -20.07 5.37 -5.51
C ARG A 193 -19.73 5.68 -4.04
N TRP A 194 -19.95 4.73 -3.14
CA TRP A 194 -19.61 4.87 -1.72
C TRP A 194 -18.09 5.07 -1.46
N LYS A 195 -17.23 4.80 -2.43
CA LYS A 195 -15.79 5.02 -2.35
C LYS A 195 -15.37 6.45 -2.68
N LEU A 196 -16.31 7.27 -3.13
CA LEU A 196 -16.06 8.69 -3.38
C LEU A 196 -16.25 9.46 -2.08
N SER A 197 -15.29 10.31 -1.77
CA SER A 197 -15.43 11.33 -0.75
C SER A 197 -15.92 12.65 -1.38
N PRO A 198 -16.47 13.58 -0.60
CA PRO A 198 -16.79 14.93 -1.09
C PRO A 198 -15.59 15.69 -1.66
N MET A 199 -14.37 15.18 -1.44
CA MET A 199 -13.11 15.79 -1.90
C MET A 199 -12.60 15.18 -3.21
N ASP A 200 -13.26 14.13 -3.70
CA ASP A 200 -12.90 13.44 -4.95
C ASP A 200 -13.74 13.95 -6.15
N ILE A 201 -14.61 14.94 -5.91
CA ILE A 201 -15.59 15.50 -6.88
C ILE A 201 -15.24 16.94 -7.19
#